data_84cc20829c3ebbea2dac7906121eaea0
#
_entry.id   84cc20829c3ebbea2dac7906121eaea0
#
_cell.length_a   1.000
_cell.length_b   1.000
_cell.length_c   1.000
_cell.angle_alpha   90.00
_cell.angle_beta   90.00
_cell.angle_gamma   90.00
#
_symmetry.space_group_name_H-M   'P 1'
#
loop_
_entity.id
_entity.type
_entity.pdbx_description
1 polymer ?
#
loop_
_entity_poly.entity_id
_entity_poly.type
_entity_poly.pdbx_seq_one_letter_code
_entity_poly.pdbx_strand_id
1 'polypeptide(L)'
;MEKFAFIFHPISIKDMEHVSPIMKYIPDRLIEAGLKLKRPFKVAHITGVRSEHAEAEGWFVGIPLTARQMVELPEEFVMDRIIESGKIAQELGAKIVGLGAFSSVIGDAGITVAKNLDIAVTSGNSYTVATALQGTKEAVALMGKRLSDCRAVVVGASGSIGAACVRLLAKEVPRVTLVARHLEPLEDLAQELLHKERCQVEVTDNIRFALKEADIVLTVTSALDFLIEPEDLKPGAVVCDVARPRNVSKEVSVKRKDVLVIEGGIINIPGDVNFGFNFGFPPKTSYACMAETMILALEKRYENFSLGRSLDVSKVDLISQMAVKHGFSLAGFRNFERAITQSEIDQVMHYAVENLAIHRG
;
A
#
# COMPACT_ATOMS: atom_id res chain seq x y z
N MET A 1 1.36 28.72 2.30
CA MET A 1 1.75 27.34 2.60
C MET A 1 0.49 26.50 2.73
N GLU A 2 0.39 25.41 1.97
CA GLU A 2 -0.78 24.56 1.93
C GLU A 2 -0.81 23.62 3.14
N LYS A 3 -2.01 23.14 3.54
CA LYS A 3 -2.19 22.41 4.80
C LYS A 3 -2.91 21.11 4.59
N PHE A 4 -2.33 20.01 5.10
CA PHE A 4 -2.91 18.67 5.05
C PHE A 4 -2.85 17.99 6.41
N ALA A 5 -3.55 16.87 6.54
CA ALA A 5 -3.35 15.94 7.66
C ALA A 5 -3.35 14.50 7.15
N PHE A 6 -2.76 13.61 7.92
CA PHE A 6 -2.77 12.19 7.64
C PHE A 6 -3.17 11.41 8.89
N ILE A 7 -4.22 10.60 8.76
CA ILE A 7 -4.72 9.73 9.82
C ILE A 7 -4.01 8.39 9.73
N PHE A 8 -3.53 7.89 10.85
CA PHE A 8 -2.90 6.57 10.93
C PHE A 8 -3.21 5.90 12.26
N HIS A 9 -2.91 4.61 12.35
CA HIS A 9 -3.06 3.81 13.56
C HIS A 9 -1.88 2.81 13.67
N PRO A 10 -1.53 2.32 14.86
CA PRO A 10 -0.54 1.29 15.02
C PRO A 10 -0.97 0.00 14.31
N ILE A 11 -0.08 -0.61 13.54
CA ILE A 11 -0.35 -1.90 12.90
C ILE A 11 -0.39 -3.01 13.95
N SER A 12 0.53 -2.94 14.91
CA SER A 12 0.65 -3.90 16.00
C SER A 12 0.94 -3.22 17.33
N ILE A 13 0.82 -3.97 18.42
CA ILE A 13 1.22 -3.48 19.75
C ILE A 13 2.71 -3.15 19.80
N LYS A 14 3.55 -3.85 19.04
CA LYS A 14 4.99 -3.59 18.96
C LYS A 14 5.31 -2.17 18.52
N ASP A 15 4.45 -1.56 17.69
CA ASP A 15 4.63 -0.18 17.27
C ASP A 15 4.52 0.80 18.45
N MET A 16 3.80 0.39 19.51
CA MET A 16 3.69 1.17 20.74
C MET A 16 4.96 1.14 21.59
N GLU A 17 5.83 0.13 21.43
CA GLU A 17 7.14 0.07 22.10
C GLU A 17 8.04 1.23 21.64
N HIS A 18 7.91 1.67 20.39
CA HIS A 18 8.62 2.85 19.88
C HIS A 18 8.13 4.16 20.49
N VAL A 19 6.86 4.20 20.93
CA VAL A 19 6.28 5.37 21.61
C VAL A 19 6.69 5.40 23.08
N SER A 20 6.71 4.24 23.76
CA SER A 20 7.13 4.12 25.15
C SER A 20 7.72 2.72 25.44
N PRO A 21 9.01 2.62 25.78
CA PRO A 21 9.67 1.35 26.06
C PRO A 21 9.03 0.54 27.19
N ILE A 22 8.28 1.19 28.08
CA ILE A 22 7.58 0.53 29.18
C ILE A 22 6.45 -0.39 28.70
N MET A 23 5.91 -0.13 27.49
CA MET A 23 4.85 -0.94 26.87
C MET A 23 5.27 -2.40 26.70
N LYS A 24 6.56 -2.68 26.52
CA LYS A 24 7.13 -4.02 26.41
C LYS A 24 6.83 -4.92 27.63
N TYR A 25 6.60 -4.33 28.80
CA TYR A 25 6.36 -5.06 30.05
C TYR A 25 4.87 -5.16 30.41
N ILE A 26 3.98 -4.58 29.60
CA ILE A 26 2.54 -4.59 29.84
C ILE A 26 1.91 -5.68 28.96
N PRO A 27 1.05 -6.55 29.51
CA PRO A 27 0.34 -7.54 28.71
C PRO A 27 -0.47 -6.89 27.57
N ASP A 28 -0.41 -7.48 26.39
CA ASP A 28 -1.04 -6.97 25.16
C ASP A 28 -2.52 -6.60 25.36
N ARG A 29 -3.27 -7.43 26.07
CA ARG A 29 -4.69 -7.20 26.37
C ARG A 29 -4.94 -5.92 27.15
N LEU A 30 -4.03 -5.55 28.05
CA LEU A 30 -4.16 -4.30 28.83
C LEU A 30 -3.80 -3.09 27.98
N ILE A 31 -2.81 -3.22 27.11
CA ILE A 31 -2.49 -2.15 26.14
C ILE A 31 -3.68 -1.91 25.22
N GLU A 32 -4.26 -2.96 24.63
CA GLU A 32 -5.43 -2.85 23.75
C GLU A 32 -6.65 -2.26 24.46
N ALA A 33 -6.90 -2.66 25.70
CA ALA A 33 -7.98 -2.08 26.51
C ALA A 33 -7.77 -0.59 26.75
N GLY A 34 -6.53 -0.19 27.06
CA GLY A 34 -6.18 1.23 27.23
C GLY A 34 -6.29 2.03 25.93
N LEU A 35 -5.84 1.47 24.81
CA LEU A 35 -5.96 2.10 23.50
C LEU A 35 -7.42 2.33 23.11
N LYS A 36 -8.30 1.34 23.31
CA LYS A 36 -9.73 1.45 23.03
C LYS A 36 -10.42 2.60 23.77
N LEU A 37 -9.99 2.87 25.01
CA LEU A 37 -10.55 3.96 25.82
C LEU A 37 -10.05 5.35 25.42
N LYS A 38 -8.86 5.43 24.80
CA LYS A 38 -8.26 6.68 24.41
C LYS A 38 -8.93 7.23 23.14
N ARG A 39 -9.13 8.54 23.09
CA ARG A 39 -9.64 9.24 21.90
C ARG A 39 -8.51 9.52 20.91
N PRO A 40 -8.83 9.71 19.61
CA PRO A 40 -7.87 10.23 18.64
C PRO A 40 -7.19 11.52 19.09
N PHE A 41 -5.97 11.74 18.61
CA PHE A 41 -5.19 12.90 19.02
C PHE A 41 -4.15 13.28 17.96
N LYS A 42 -3.75 14.57 17.96
CA LYS A 42 -2.61 15.04 17.18
C LYS A 42 -1.32 14.39 17.70
N VAL A 43 -0.58 13.75 16.81
CA VAL A 43 0.68 13.05 17.13
C VAL A 43 1.89 13.95 16.87
N ALA A 44 1.98 14.52 15.66
CA ALA A 44 3.13 15.31 15.25
C ALA A 44 2.77 16.37 14.21
N HIS A 45 3.67 17.32 14.00
CA HIS A 45 3.61 18.31 12.94
C HIS A 45 4.61 17.95 11.85
N ILE A 46 4.15 17.91 10.61
CA ILE A 46 4.94 17.61 9.41
C ILE A 46 5.32 18.92 8.76
N THR A 47 6.62 19.16 8.58
CA THR A 47 7.15 20.39 8.00
C THR A 47 8.11 20.10 6.86
N GLY A 48 8.41 21.10 6.03
CA GLY A 48 9.45 21.01 5.00
C GLY A 48 9.07 20.24 3.75
N VAL A 49 7.79 19.93 3.52
CA VAL A 49 7.32 19.37 2.23
C VAL A 49 7.36 20.49 1.21
N ARG A 50 8.33 20.47 0.30
CA ARG A 50 8.60 21.55 -0.64
C ARG A 50 9.00 21.02 -2.00
N SER A 51 8.33 21.50 -3.03
CA SER A 51 8.74 21.35 -4.43
C SER A 51 9.20 22.71 -5.00
N GLU A 52 9.63 22.73 -6.26
CA GLU A 52 9.90 23.97 -6.98
C GLU A 52 8.64 24.84 -7.18
N HIS A 53 7.45 24.26 -7.05
CA HIS A 53 6.17 24.89 -7.38
C HIS A 53 5.35 25.29 -6.18
N ALA A 54 5.51 24.61 -5.03
CA ALA A 54 4.66 24.82 -3.86
C ALA A 54 5.30 24.28 -2.57
N GLU A 55 4.73 24.73 -1.43
CA GLU A 55 5.09 24.26 -0.09
C GLU A 55 3.84 23.83 0.67
N ALA A 56 3.99 22.79 1.48
CA ALA A 56 2.93 22.30 2.36
C ALA A 56 3.49 21.94 3.75
N GLU A 57 2.62 22.05 4.75
CA GLU A 57 2.81 21.51 6.09
C GLU A 57 1.61 20.63 6.45
N GLY A 58 1.76 19.77 7.43
CA GLY A 58 0.66 18.92 7.82
C GLY A 58 0.76 18.36 9.22
N TRP A 59 -0.19 17.52 9.58
CA TRP A 59 -0.24 16.89 10.87
C TRP A 59 -0.52 15.40 10.78
N PHE A 60 0.11 14.66 11.66
CA PHE A 60 -0.32 13.30 11.95
C PHE A 60 -1.39 13.30 13.02
N VAL A 61 -2.49 12.61 12.74
CA VAL A 61 -3.57 12.34 13.69
C VAL A 61 -3.65 10.84 13.91
N GLY A 62 -3.50 10.41 15.16
CA GLY A 62 -3.45 9.00 15.54
C GLY A 62 -4.81 8.50 16.01
N ILE A 63 -5.24 7.35 15.46
CA ILE A 63 -6.32 6.54 16.02
C ILE A 63 -5.68 5.52 16.97
N PRO A 64 -5.98 5.54 18.26
CA PRO A 64 -5.39 4.60 19.23
C PRO A 64 -6.10 3.25 19.19
N LEU A 65 -6.07 2.58 18.04
CA LEU A 65 -6.57 1.22 17.82
C LEU A 65 -5.55 0.47 16.97
N THR A 66 -5.26 -0.79 17.33
CA THR A 66 -4.42 -1.66 16.50
C THR A 66 -5.16 -2.10 15.24
N ALA A 67 -4.44 -2.58 14.22
CA ALA A 67 -5.05 -3.13 12.99
C ALA A 67 -6.08 -4.22 13.33
N ARG A 68 -5.77 -5.10 14.30
CA ARG A 68 -6.71 -6.11 14.79
C ARG A 68 -7.97 -5.49 15.37
N GLN A 69 -7.85 -4.49 16.24
CA GLN A 69 -8.98 -3.80 16.82
C GLN A 69 -9.83 -3.06 15.77
N MET A 70 -9.21 -2.51 14.73
CA MET A 70 -9.93 -1.87 13.61
C MET A 70 -10.83 -2.87 12.88
N VAL A 71 -10.47 -4.17 12.84
CA VAL A 71 -11.25 -5.22 12.16
C VAL A 71 -12.26 -5.91 13.10
N GLU A 72 -11.89 -6.12 14.37
CA GLU A 72 -12.70 -6.91 15.31
C GLU A 72 -13.75 -6.10 16.09
N LEU A 73 -13.53 -4.79 16.26
CA LEU A 73 -14.49 -3.93 16.95
C LEU A 73 -15.70 -3.60 16.06
N PRO A 74 -16.86 -3.24 16.65
CA PRO A 74 -18.01 -2.82 15.87
C PRO A 74 -17.65 -1.71 14.87
N GLU A 75 -18.06 -1.87 13.61
CA GLU A 75 -17.72 -0.94 12.52
C GLU A 75 -18.12 0.50 12.85
N GLU A 76 -19.28 0.70 13.45
CA GLU A 76 -19.77 2.02 13.86
C GLU A 76 -18.80 2.70 14.85
N PHE A 77 -18.31 1.97 15.85
CA PHE A 77 -17.34 2.49 16.82
C PHE A 77 -16.02 2.90 16.14
N VAL A 78 -15.54 2.09 15.21
CA VAL A 78 -14.30 2.38 14.47
C VAL A 78 -14.50 3.57 13.54
N MET A 79 -15.64 3.64 12.85
CA MET A 79 -16.00 4.75 11.97
C MET A 79 -16.06 6.07 12.72
N ASP A 80 -16.67 6.08 13.92
CA ASP A 80 -16.70 7.27 14.79
C ASP A 80 -15.29 7.76 15.14
N ARG A 81 -14.36 6.83 15.41
CA ARG A 81 -12.94 7.19 15.67
C ARG A 81 -12.25 7.78 14.45
N ILE A 82 -12.55 7.26 13.25
CA ILE A 82 -12.00 7.80 12.00
C ILE A 82 -12.56 9.21 11.75
N ILE A 83 -13.86 9.40 11.90
CA ILE A 83 -14.51 10.71 11.72
C ILE A 83 -13.99 11.72 12.75
N GLU A 84 -13.87 11.32 14.03
CA GLU A 84 -13.30 12.17 15.09
C GLU A 84 -11.88 12.61 14.75
N SER A 85 -11.05 11.70 14.19
CA SER A 85 -9.70 12.04 13.72
C SER A 85 -9.72 13.06 12.59
N GLY A 86 -10.67 12.93 11.66
CA GLY A 86 -10.87 13.89 10.57
C GLY A 86 -11.28 15.28 11.08
N LYS A 87 -12.14 15.35 12.11
CA LYS A 87 -12.53 16.62 12.76
C LYS A 87 -11.34 17.29 13.44
N ILE A 88 -10.47 16.52 14.10
CA ILE A 88 -9.22 17.05 14.66
C ILE A 88 -8.32 17.62 13.53
N ALA A 89 -8.21 16.93 12.39
CA ALA A 89 -7.48 17.44 11.24
C ALA A 89 -8.04 18.78 10.74
N GLN A 90 -9.36 18.89 10.66
CA GLN A 90 -10.06 20.11 10.27
C GLN A 90 -9.82 21.27 11.26
N GLU A 91 -9.88 21.01 12.56
CA GLU A 91 -9.58 21.98 13.63
C GLU A 91 -8.11 22.46 13.58
N LEU A 92 -7.18 21.62 13.15
CA LEU A 92 -5.78 22.00 12.92
C LEU A 92 -5.58 22.86 11.67
N GLY A 93 -6.64 23.07 10.88
CA GLY A 93 -6.64 23.88 9.67
C GLY A 93 -6.21 23.14 8.41
N ALA A 94 -6.19 21.80 8.42
CA ALA A 94 -5.99 21.02 7.20
C ALA A 94 -7.13 21.28 6.20
N LYS A 95 -6.81 21.28 4.91
CA LYS A 95 -7.79 21.42 3.81
C LYS A 95 -8.07 20.07 3.14
N ILE A 96 -7.21 19.11 3.39
CA ILE A 96 -7.34 17.73 2.92
C ILE A 96 -6.80 16.78 3.99
N VAL A 97 -7.45 15.64 4.17
CA VAL A 97 -7.00 14.58 5.07
C VAL A 97 -6.86 13.25 4.33
N GLY A 98 -5.71 12.61 4.53
CA GLY A 98 -5.45 11.26 4.03
C GLY A 98 -5.79 10.19 5.06
N LEU A 99 -6.39 9.10 4.60
CA LEU A 99 -6.70 7.93 5.39
C LEU A 99 -5.61 6.86 5.20
N GLY A 100 -4.96 6.44 6.28
CA GLY A 100 -3.88 5.45 6.25
C GLY A 100 -4.31 4.06 6.70
N ALA A 101 -3.75 3.03 6.09
CA ALA A 101 -3.97 1.62 6.43
C ALA A 101 -5.47 1.27 6.55
N PHE A 102 -5.91 0.65 7.65
CA PHE A 102 -7.30 0.22 7.81
C PHE A 102 -8.32 1.36 7.85
N SER A 103 -7.92 2.60 8.20
CA SER A 103 -8.85 3.73 8.13
C SER A 103 -9.34 4.03 6.70
N SER A 104 -8.60 3.59 5.67
CA SER A 104 -8.98 3.69 4.26
C SER A 104 -9.80 2.49 3.74
N VAL A 105 -10.02 1.47 4.57
CA VAL A 105 -10.67 0.20 4.17
C VAL A 105 -11.99 -0.02 4.88
N ILE A 106 -12.08 0.38 6.16
CA ILE A 106 -13.28 0.17 6.99
C ILE A 106 -14.50 0.87 6.38
N GLY A 107 -15.64 0.19 6.45
CA GLY A 107 -16.90 0.67 5.91
C GLY A 107 -16.90 0.77 4.40
N ASP A 108 -17.15 1.96 3.89
CA ASP A 108 -17.28 2.27 2.46
C ASP A 108 -16.03 2.93 1.85
N ALA A 109 -14.85 2.65 2.41
CA ALA A 109 -13.57 3.17 1.94
C ALA A 109 -13.52 4.70 1.86
N GLY A 110 -13.93 5.36 2.94
CA GLY A 110 -13.80 6.78 3.16
C GLY A 110 -14.96 7.66 2.67
N ILE A 111 -15.98 7.10 2.01
CA ILE A 111 -17.14 7.89 1.52
C ILE A 111 -17.92 8.46 2.70
N THR A 112 -18.23 7.64 3.72
CA THR A 112 -18.91 8.11 4.94
C THR A 112 -18.07 9.12 5.71
N VAL A 113 -16.74 8.93 5.79
CA VAL A 113 -15.84 9.90 6.40
C VAL A 113 -15.93 11.25 5.68
N ALA A 114 -15.86 11.26 4.34
CA ALA A 114 -15.95 12.48 3.54
C ALA A 114 -17.28 13.22 3.70
N LYS A 115 -18.40 12.50 3.91
CA LYS A 115 -19.72 13.10 4.16
C LYS A 115 -19.83 13.80 5.53
N ASN A 116 -18.97 13.45 6.48
CA ASN A 116 -18.97 13.96 7.86
C ASN A 116 -17.88 15.01 8.13
N LEU A 117 -17.15 15.44 7.11
CA LEU A 117 -16.09 16.45 7.19
C LEU A 117 -16.34 17.58 6.17
N ASP A 118 -15.90 18.80 6.52
CA ASP A 118 -15.95 19.99 5.64
C ASP A 118 -14.66 20.14 4.80
N ILE A 119 -13.71 19.22 4.95
CA ILE A 119 -12.45 19.18 4.20
C ILE A 119 -12.40 17.97 3.26
N ALA A 120 -11.57 18.06 2.24
CA ALA A 120 -11.38 16.96 1.30
C ALA A 120 -10.78 15.72 1.98
N VAL A 121 -11.15 14.53 1.49
CA VAL A 121 -10.67 13.24 1.99
C VAL A 121 -10.07 12.43 0.86
N THR A 122 -8.94 11.79 1.11
CA THR A 122 -8.36 10.79 0.19
C THR A 122 -7.95 9.52 0.91
N SER A 123 -8.06 8.37 0.25
CA SER A 123 -7.56 7.08 0.77
C SER A 123 -6.10 6.82 0.41
N GLY A 124 -5.51 7.59 -0.50
CA GLY A 124 -4.16 7.37 -1.00
C GLY A 124 -4.01 6.21 -1.99
N ASN A 125 -5.11 5.58 -2.39
CA ASN A 125 -5.08 4.35 -3.17
C ASN A 125 -4.61 4.55 -4.61
N SER A 126 -4.87 5.70 -5.25
CA SER A 126 -4.44 5.95 -6.63
C SER A 126 -2.93 5.99 -6.76
N TYR A 127 -2.25 6.71 -5.86
CA TYR A 127 -0.79 6.76 -5.92
C TYR A 127 -0.15 5.46 -5.43
N THR A 128 -0.81 4.73 -4.53
CA THR A 128 -0.40 3.38 -4.14
C THR A 128 -0.43 2.42 -5.34
N VAL A 129 -1.47 2.44 -6.16
CA VAL A 129 -1.54 1.67 -7.43
C VAL A 129 -0.41 2.09 -8.37
N ALA A 130 -0.25 3.38 -8.61
CA ALA A 130 0.78 3.91 -9.51
C ALA A 130 2.18 3.40 -9.16
N THR A 131 2.55 3.55 -7.89
CA THR A 131 3.90 3.21 -7.40
C THR A 131 4.13 1.72 -7.27
N ALA A 132 3.10 0.93 -6.91
CA ALA A 132 3.18 -0.52 -6.90
C ALA A 132 3.43 -1.07 -8.30
N LEU A 133 2.72 -0.56 -9.31
CA LEU A 133 2.91 -0.97 -10.70
C LEU A 133 4.25 -0.48 -11.26
N GLN A 134 4.65 0.75 -10.96
CA GLN A 134 5.96 1.26 -11.37
C GLN A 134 7.08 0.40 -10.79
N GLY A 135 7.08 0.15 -9.47
CA GLY A 135 8.09 -0.70 -8.82
C GLY A 135 8.09 -2.13 -9.37
N THR A 136 6.91 -2.71 -9.62
CA THR A 136 6.80 -4.04 -10.22
C THR A 136 7.42 -4.09 -11.61
N LYS A 137 7.13 -3.11 -12.48
CA LYS A 137 7.67 -3.04 -13.84
C LYS A 137 9.20 -2.88 -13.83
N GLU A 138 9.71 -1.99 -12.98
CA GLU A 138 11.16 -1.81 -12.80
C GLU A 138 11.84 -3.10 -12.30
N ALA A 139 11.23 -3.78 -11.32
CA ALA A 139 11.75 -5.04 -10.80
C ALA A 139 11.73 -6.16 -11.86
N VAL A 140 10.67 -6.27 -12.66
CA VAL A 140 10.58 -7.23 -13.78
C VAL A 140 11.67 -6.97 -14.81
N ALA A 141 11.91 -5.70 -15.18
CA ALA A 141 12.96 -5.32 -16.10
C ALA A 141 14.36 -5.65 -15.56
N LEU A 142 14.62 -5.37 -14.27
CA LEU A 142 15.87 -5.74 -13.60
C LEU A 142 16.08 -7.25 -13.52
N MET A 143 15.02 -8.04 -13.44
CA MET A 143 15.09 -9.51 -13.53
C MET A 143 15.22 -10.03 -14.98
N GLY A 144 15.51 -9.14 -15.96
CA GLY A 144 15.72 -9.48 -17.35
C GLY A 144 14.47 -9.99 -18.08
N LYS A 145 13.27 -9.71 -17.57
CA LYS A 145 12.00 -10.15 -18.14
C LYS A 145 11.26 -9.00 -18.84
N ARG A 146 10.41 -9.33 -19.81
CA ARG A 146 9.46 -8.40 -20.43
C ARG A 146 8.06 -8.69 -19.91
N LEU A 147 7.27 -7.67 -19.64
CA LEU A 147 5.88 -7.82 -19.18
C LEU A 147 5.04 -8.64 -20.16
N SER A 148 5.26 -8.47 -21.46
CA SER A 148 4.59 -9.22 -22.54
C SER A 148 4.80 -10.73 -22.48
N ASP A 149 5.77 -11.21 -21.71
CA ASP A 149 6.11 -12.64 -21.58
C ASP A 149 5.76 -13.18 -20.18
N CYS A 150 5.22 -12.33 -19.30
CA CYS A 150 4.98 -12.65 -17.90
C CYS A 150 3.52 -13.05 -17.64
N ARG A 151 3.34 -14.01 -16.71
CA ARG A 151 2.05 -14.32 -16.09
C ARG A 151 1.96 -13.57 -14.77
N ALA A 152 0.93 -12.73 -14.63
CA ALA A 152 0.71 -11.96 -13.42
C ALA A 152 -0.37 -12.60 -12.54
N VAL A 153 -0.19 -12.50 -11.22
CA VAL A 153 -1.19 -12.88 -10.22
C VAL A 153 -1.42 -11.66 -9.31
N VAL A 154 -2.68 -11.34 -9.08
CA VAL A 154 -3.06 -10.28 -8.13
C VAL A 154 -3.86 -10.90 -6.99
N VAL A 155 -3.25 -10.96 -5.80
CA VAL A 155 -3.88 -11.45 -4.56
C VAL A 155 -4.57 -10.29 -3.87
N GLY A 156 -5.88 -10.40 -3.65
CA GLY A 156 -6.73 -9.30 -3.19
C GLY A 156 -7.33 -8.49 -4.35
N ALA A 157 -7.52 -9.12 -5.50
CA ALA A 157 -8.00 -8.48 -6.73
C ALA A 157 -9.41 -7.89 -6.63
N SER A 158 -10.22 -8.31 -5.65
CA SER A 158 -11.55 -7.72 -5.38
C SER A 158 -11.51 -6.38 -4.63
N GLY A 159 -10.36 -6.00 -4.05
CA GLY A 159 -10.18 -4.71 -3.37
C GLY A 159 -9.97 -3.56 -4.36
N SER A 160 -10.13 -2.31 -3.91
CA SER A 160 -9.99 -1.12 -4.77
C SER A 160 -8.62 -1.03 -5.45
N ILE A 161 -7.53 -1.23 -4.70
CA ILE A 161 -6.16 -1.23 -5.24
C ILE A 161 -5.97 -2.42 -6.18
N GLY A 162 -6.38 -3.63 -5.75
CA GLY A 162 -6.21 -4.86 -6.53
C GLY A 162 -6.93 -4.80 -7.88
N ALA A 163 -8.19 -4.38 -7.90
CA ALA A 163 -8.96 -4.24 -9.13
C ALA A 163 -8.35 -3.20 -10.10
N ALA A 164 -7.84 -2.08 -9.58
CA ALA A 164 -7.15 -1.09 -10.40
C ALA A 164 -5.82 -1.63 -10.96
N CYS A 165 -5.03 -2.35 -10.14
CA CYS A 165 -3.81 -3.01 -10.60
C CYS A 165 -4.09 -4.03 -11.70
N VAL A 166 -5.15 -4.85 -11.55
CA VAL A 166 -5.60 -5.80 -12.57
C VAL A 166 -5.91 -5.10 -13.88
N ARG A 167 -6.73 -4.04 -13.86
CA ARG A 167 -7.10 -3.28 -15.07
C ARG A 167 -5.89 -2.69 -15.80
N LEU A 168 -4.86 -2.28 -15.06
CA LEU A 168 -3.66 -1.72 -15.66
C LEU A 168 -2.68 -2.80 -16.14
N LEU A 169 -2.48 -3.89 -15.37
CA LEU A 169 -1.60 -5.00 -15.77
C LEU A 169 -2.15 -5.76 -16.97
N ALA A 170 -3.47 -5.96 -17.07
CA ALA A 170 -4.10 -6.66 -18.18
C ALA A 170 -3.81 -6.04 -19.57
N LYS A 171 -3.41 -4.77 -19.61
CA LYS A 171 -2.99 -4.08 -20.85
C LYS A 171 -1.57 -4.47 -21.28
N GLU A 172 -0.76 -5.01 -20.40
CA GLU A 172 0.68 -5.17 -20.59
C GLU A 172 1.16 -6.63 -20.50
N VAL A 173 0.36 -7.50 -19.87
CA VAL A 173 0.69 -8.92 -19.70
C VAL A 173 -0.25 -9.82 -20.53
N PRO A 174 0.21 -11.00 -21.04
CA PRO A 174 -0.65 -11.91 -21.80
C PRO A 174 -1.66 -12.65 -20.92
N ARG A 175 -1.40 -12.80 -19.62
CA ARG A 175 -2.27 -13.51 -18.67
C ARG A 175 -2.22 -12.87 -17.29
N VAL A 176 -3.42 -12.71 -16.69
CA VAL A 176 -3.57 -12.29 -15.30
C VAL A 176 -4.53 -13.22 -14.57
N THR A 177 -4.11 -13.70 -13.39
CA THR A 177 -4.95 -14.48 -12.49
C THR A 177 -5.38 -13.60 -11.32
N LEU A 178 -6.69 -13.50 -11.13
CA LEU A 178 -7.33 -12.75 -10.06
C LEU A 178 -7.59 -13.67 -8.88
N VAL A 179 -7.11 -13.29 -7.69
CA VAL A 179 -7.26 -14.12 -6.50
C VAL A 179 -7.95 -13.34 -5.38
N ALA A 180 -9.07 -13.88 -4.87
CA ALA A 180 -9.73 -13.40 -3.65
C ALA A 180 -10.61 -14.51 -3.04
N ARG A 181 -11.06 -14.32 -1.80
CA ARG A 181 -11.92 -15.26 -1.06
C ARG A 181 -13.32 -15.40 -1.66
N HIS A 182 -13.84 -14.35 -2.27
CA HIS A 182 -15.16 -14.31 -2.91
C HIS A 182 -14.95 -14.15 -4.40
N LEU A 183 -15.48 -15.10 -5.20
CA LEU A 183 -15.24 -15.17 -6.64
C LEU A 183 -16.13 -14.21 -7.43
N GLU A 184 -17.37 -13.97 -6.98
CA GLU A 184 -18.37 -13.18 -7.70
C GLU A 184 -17.83 -11.78 -8.14
N PRO A 185 -17.20 -10.95 -7.26
CA PRO A 185 -16.64 -9.68 -7.71
C PRO A 185 -15.47 -9.82 -8.70
N LEU A 186 -14.77 -10.96 -8.67
CA LEU A 186 -13.68 -11.24 -9.61
C LEU A 186 -14.21 -11.65 -10.98
N GLU A 187 -15.32 -12.39 -11.03
CA GLU A 187 -15.99 -12.79 -12.27
C GLU A 187 -16.49 -11.57 -13.04
N ASP A 188 -17.09 -10.60 -12.33
CA ASP A 188 -17.50 -9.32 -12.92
C ASP A 188 -16.32 -8.57 -13.52
N LEU A 189 -15.20 -8.47 -12.77
CA LEU A 189 -13.97 -7.82 -13.24
C LEU A 189 -13.36 -8.57 -14.43
N ALA A 190 -13.36 -9.91 -14.40
CA ALA A 190 -12.87 -10.72 -15.51
C ALA A 190 -13.70 -10.51 -16.78
N GLN A 191 -15.03 -10.47 -16.67
CA GLN A 191 -15.91 -10.18 -17.81
C GLN A 191 -15.66 -8.77 -18.38
N GLU A 192 -15.48 -7.76 -17.51
CA GLU A 192 -15.10 -6.41 -17.95
C GLU A 192 -13.85 -6.42 -18.81
N LEU A 193 -12.82 -7.17 -18.39
CA LEU A 193 -11.53 -7.23 -19.08
C LEU A 193 -11.55 -8.02 -20.38
N LEU A 194 -12.29 -9.15 -20.45
CA LEU A 194 -12.44 -9.96 -21.65
C LEU A 194 -12.98 -9.18 -22.86
N HIS A 195 -13.78 -8.14 -22.60
CA HIS A 195 -14.33 -7.27 -23.65
C HIS A 195 -13.40 -6.14 -24.07
N LYS A 196 -12.41 -5.80 -23.24
CA LYS A 196 -11.57 -4.60 -23.42
C LYS A 196 -10.12 -4.93 -23.79
N GLU A 197 -9.59 -6.05 -23.33
CA GLU A 197 -8.17 -6.35 -23.38
C GLU A 197 -7.91 -7.71 -24.06
N ARG A 198 -6.71 -7.89 -24.62
CA ARG A 198 -6.26 -9.15 -25.21
C ARG A 198 -5.64 -10.11 -24.20
N CYS A 199 -5.78 -9.84 -22.93
CA CYS A 199 -5.23 -10.60 -21.82
C CYS A 199 -6.14 -11.79 -21.50
N GLN A 200 -5.56 -12.97 -21.25
CA GLN A 200 -6.28 -14.10 -20.67
C GLN A 200 -6.48 -13.83 -19.17
N VAL A 201 -7.73 -13.89 -18.74
CA VAL A 201 -8.09 -13.62 -17.33
C VAL A 201 -8.59 -14.91 -16.69
N GLU A 202 -7.98 -15.28 -15.57
CA GLU A 202 -8.37 -16.42 -14.76
C GLU A 202 -8.81 -15.94 -13.37
N VAL A 203 -9.75 -16.67 -12.75
CA VAL A 203 -10.30 -16.35 -11.43
C VAL A 203 -10.16 -17.56 -10.53
N THR A 204 -9.69 -17.38 -9.29
CA THR A 204 -9.57 -18.46 -8.31
C THR A 204 -9.55 -17.92 -6.88
N ASP A 205 -9.96 -18.75 -5.92
CA ASP A 205 -9.76 -18.55 -4.48
C ASP A 205 -8.52 -19.27 -3.94
N ASN A 206 -7.90 -20.12 -4.77
CA ASN A 206 -6.73 -20.90 -4.41
C ASN A 206 -5.43 -20.16 -4.70
N ILE A 207 -4.91 -19.46 -3.67
CA ILE A 207 -3.67 -18.67 -3.75
C ILE A 207 -2.50 -19.55 -4.21
N ARG A 208 -2.28 -20.71 -3.58
CA ARG A 208 -1.14 -21.58 -3.87
C ARG A 208 -1.13 -22.07 -5.30
N PHE A 209 -2.31 -22.41 -5.83
CA PHE A 209 -2.44 -22.81 -7.22
C PHE A 209 -2.06 -21.68 -8.18
N ALA A 210 -2.55 -20.45 -7.90
CA ALA A 210 -2.29 -19.30 -8.74
C ALA A 210 -0.79 -18.93 -8.78
N LEU A 211 -0.10 -19.05 -7.64
CA LEU A 211 1.29 -18.61 -7.52
C LEU A 211 2.32 -19.50 -8.22
N LYS A 212 2.04 -20.79 -8.41
CA LYS A 212 3.01 -21.77 -8.95
C LYS A 212 3.64 -21.38 -10.29
N GLU A 213 2.87 -20.72 -11.15
CA GLU A 213 3.30 -20.34 -12.50
C GLU A 213 3.47 -18.82 -12.65
N ALA A 214 3.37 -18.06 -11.57
CA ALA A 214 3.40 -16.61 -11.59
C ALA A 214 4.82 -16.07 -11.79
N ASP A 215 5.01 -15.24 -12.81
CA ASP A 215 6.23 -14.43 -12.97
C ASP A 215 6.17 -13.17 -12.12
N ILE A 216 4.95 -12.63 -11.97
CA ILE A 216 4.65 -11.42 -11.22
C ILE A 216 3.57 -11.75 -10.21
N VAL A 217 3.83 -11.46 -8.95
CA VAL A 217 2.85 -11.57 -7.87
C VAL A 217 2.69 -10.19 -7.24
N LEU A 218 1.48 -9.66 -7.28
CA LEU A 218 1.13 -8.42 -6.59
C LEU A 218 0.13 -8.75 -5.49
N THR A 219 0.47 -8.47 -4.24
CA THR A 219 -0.41 -8.75 -3.10
C THR A 219 -0.85 -7.47 -2.40
N VAL A 220 -2.17 -7.31 -2.26
CA VAL A 220 -2.83 -6.07 -1.81
C VAL A 220 -4.03 -6.37 -0.90
N THR A 221 -3.95 -7.43 -0.11
CA THR A 221 -5.06 -7.79 0.78
C THR A 221 -5.02 -7.04 2.11
N SER A 222 -6.15 -7.01 2.79
CA SER A 222 -6.28 -6.56 4.19
C SER A 222 -6.20 -7.73 5.18
N ALA A 223 -5.66 -8.89 4.78
CA ALA A 223 -5.47 -10.02 5.69
C ALA A 223 -4.42 -9.67 6.75
N LEU A 224 -4.66 -10.13 7.97
CA LEU A 224 -3.75 -9.91 9.10
C LEU A 224 -2.60 -10.92 9.15
N ASP A 225 -2.76 -12.07 8.46
CA ASP A 225 -1.81 -13.17 8.44
C ASP A 225 -1.03 -13.22 7.12
N PHE A 226 0.10 -13.93 7.13
CA PHE A 226 0.85 -14.25 5.93
C PHE A 226 0.05 -15.21 5.03
N LEU A 227 0.06 -14.94 3.74
CA LEU A 227 -0.66 -15.70 2.72
C LEU A 227 0.28 -16.39 1.73
N ILE A 228 1.53 -15.95 1.65
CA ILE A 228 2.53 -16.38 0.65
C ILE A 228 3.76 -16.92 1.39
N GLU A 229 4.01 -18.20 1.18
CA GLU A 229 5.13 -18.93 1.77
C GLU A 229 6.21 -19.27 0.71
N PRO A 230 7.44 -19.65 1.11
CA PRO A 230 8.53 -19.93 0.16
C PRO A 230 8.21 -20.94 -0.94
N GLU A 231 7.49 -22.00 -0.62
CA GLU A 231 7.13 -23.10 -1.51
C GLU A 231 6.05 -22.76 -2.55
N ASP A 232 5.36 -21.64 -2.36
CA ASP A 232 4.29 -21.22 -3.26
C ASP A 232 4.83 -20.54 -4.53
N LEU A 233 6.09 -20.10 -4.52
CA LEU A 233 6.66 -19.22 -5.54
C LEU A 233 7.57 -20.00 -6.50
N LYS A 234 7.49 -19.69 -7.79
CA LYS A 234 8.42 -20.25 -8.76
C LYS A 234 9.76 -19.52 -8.78
N PRO A 235 10.85 -20.16 -9.25
CA PRO A 235 12.13 -19.50 -9.47
C PRO A 235 12.01 -18.27 -10.37
N GLY A 236 12.66 -17.18 -10.01
CA GLY A 236 12.67 -15.93 -10.77
C GLY A 236 11.36 -15.11 -10.68
N ALA A 237 10.45 -15.44 -9.76
CA ALA A 237 9.27 -14.62 -9.54
C ALA A 237 9.63 -13.23 -8.96
N VAL A 238 8.90 -12.21 -9.37
CA VAL A 238 8.89 -10.87 -8.76
C VAL A 238 7.64 -10.74 -7.91
N VAL A 239 7.80 -10.48 -6.63
CA VAL A 239 6.70 -10.36 -5.67
C VAL A 239 6.67 -8.92 -5.13
N CYS A 240 5.60 -8.18 -5.40
CA CYS A 240 5.35 -6.85 -4.85
C CYS A 240 4.33 -6.92 -3.72
N ASP A 241 4.77 -6.73 -2.49
CA ASP A 241 3.91 -6.73 -1.30
C ASP A 241 3.50 -5.29 -0.94
N VAL A 242 2.28 -4.92 -1.31
CA VAL A 242 1.68 -3.61 -0.99
C VAL A 242 0.93 -3.65 0.35
N ALA A 243 0.59 -4.85 0.82
CA ALA A 243 -0.25 -5.04 1.99
C ALA A 243 0.42 -4.56 3.30
N ARG A 244 -0.39 -4.03 4.20
CA ARG A 244 0.00 -3.73 5.58
C ARG A 244 -1.14 -4.14 6.53
N PRO A 245 -0.93 -5.15 7.40
CA PRO A 245 0.29 -5.98 7.56
C PRO A 245 0.71 -6.71 6.28
N ARG A 246 1.97 -7.17 6.22
CA ARG A 246 2.52 -7.89 5.07
C ARG A 246 1.80 -9.20 4.81
N ASN A 247 1.60 -9.53 3.54
CA ASN A 247 1.08 -10.83 3.14
C ASN A 247 2.18 -11.85 2.82
N VAL A 248 3.41 -11.39 2.56
CA VAL A 248 4.55 -12.26 2.26
C VAL A 248 5.28 -12.63 3.55
N SER A 249 5.47 -13.93 3.78
CA SER A 249 6.25 -14.45 4.90
C SER A 249 7.71 -13.99 4.83
N LYS A 250 8.29 -13.62 5.97
CA LYS A 250 9.71 -13.27 6.05
C LYS A 250 10.63 -14.43 5.62
N GLU A 251 10.16 -15.65 5.76
CA GLU A 251 10.88 -16.85 5.34
C GLU A 251 11.16 -16.87 3.83
N VAL A 252 10.31 -16.22 3.02
CA VAL A 252 10.55 -16.09 1.57
C VAL A 252 11.91 -15.43 1.30
N SER A 253 12.21 -14.31 1.97
CA SER A 253 13.50 -13.63 1.76
C SER A 253 14.71 -14.40 2.28
N VAL A 254 14.50 -15.33 3.23
CA VAL A 254 15.56 -16.16 3.80
C VAL A 254 15.82 -17.40 2.93
N LYS A 255 14.74 -18.11 2.56
CA LYS A 255 14.82 -19.43 1.88
C LYS A 255 14.89 -19.32 0.36
N ARG A 256 14.30 -18.25 -0.24
CA ARG A 256 14.18 -18.09 -1.70
C ARG A 256 15.09 -17.00 -2.21
N LYS A 257 16.37 -17.37 -2.43
CA LYS A 257 17.38 -16.47 -3.00
C LYS A 257 17.18 -16.19 -4.49
N ASP A 258 16.29 -16.91 -5.12
CA ASP A 258 15.90 -16.88 -6.53
C ASP A 258 14.59 -16.11 -6.79
N VAL A 259 14.02 -15.45 -5.77
CA VAL A 259 12.79 -14.66 -5.85
C VAL A 259 13.06 -13.23 -5.41
N LEU A 260 12.67 -12.25 -6.22
CA LEU A 260 12.79 -10.84 -5.88
C LEU A 260 11.50 -10.36 -5.18
N VAL A 261 11.57 -10.16 -3.87
CA VAL A 261 10.47 -9.57 -3.09
C VAL A 261 10.73 -8.10 -2.90
N ILE A 262 9.79 -7.25 -3.31
CA ILE A 262 9.82 -5.80 -3.10
C ILE A 262 8.58 -5.34 -2.33
N GLU A 263 8.74 -4.26 -1.58
CA GLU A 263 7.63 -3.54 -0.96
C GLU A 263 7.09 -2.50 -1.94
N GLY A 264 5.76 -2.48 -2.13
CA GLY A 264 5.13 -1.47 -2.97
C GLY A 264 5.06 -0.11 -2.29
N GLY A 265 5.41 0.94 -3.01
CA GLY A 265 5.02 2.30 -2.68
C GLY A 265 5.76 3.01 -1.56
N ILE A 266 7.08 2.85 -1.44
CA ILE A 266 7.91 3.74 -0.62
C ILE A 266 8.44 4.86 -1.51
N ILE A 267 8.22 6.11 -1.07
CA ILE A 267 8.37 7.32 -1.88
C ILE A 267 9.33 8.28 -1.22
N ASN A 268 10.24 8.84 -2.00
CA ASN A 268 11.02 10.01 -1.62
C ASN A 268 10.13 11.26 -1.68
N ILE A 269 10.13 12.03 -0.61
CA ILE A 269 9.38 13.27 -0.49
C ILE A 269 10.31 14.44 -0.81
N PRO A 270 9.92 15.37 -1.69
CA PRO A 270 10.72 16.55 -2.02
C PRO A 270 10.80 17.53 -0.85
N GLY A 271 11.93 18.23 -0.77
CA GLY A 271 12.21 19.21 0.28
C GLY A 271 12.98 18.64 1.47
N ASP A 272 12.99 19.39 2.55
CA ASP A 272 13.65 19.00 3.80
C ASP A 272 12.62 18.58 4.85
N VAL A 273 11.91 17.51 4.49
CA VAL A 273 10.76 17.04 5.25
C VAL A 273 11.17 16.53 6.62
N ASN A 274 10.45 17.01 7.66
CA ASN A 274 10.52 16.53 9.02
C ASN A 274 9.12 16.06 9.45
N PHE A 275 8.99 14.78 9.77
CA PHE A 275 7.73 14.19 10.20
C PHE A 275 7.41 14.35 11.68
N GLY A 276 8.34 14.92 12.47
CA GLY A 276 8.16 15.15 13.90
C GLY A 276 8.29 13.91 14.78
N PHE A 277 8.36 12.70 14.20
CA PHE A 277 8.67 11.46 14.90
C PHE A 277 9.19 10.40 13.90
N ASN A 278 9.84 9.36 14.44
CA ASN A 278 10.32 8.24 13.62
C ASN A 278 9.25 7.14 13.57
N PHE A 279 8.75 6.85 12.38
CA PHE A 279 7.79 5.77 12.11
C PHE A 279 8.41 4.60 11.34
N GLY A 280 9.75 4.44 11.42
CA GLY A 280 10.46 3.27 10.89
C GLY A 280 10.97 3.40 9.46
N PHE A 281 10.83 4.57 8.82
CA PHE A 281 11.36 4.83 7.49
C PHE A 281 12.66 5.63 7.50
N PRO A 282 13.47 5.50 6.43
CA PRO A 282 14.57 6.44 6.20
C PRO A 282 14.08 7.89 6.16
N PRO A 283 14.93 8.85 6.50
CA PRO A 283 14.60 10.27 6.38
C PRO A 283 14.05 10.61 5.00
N LYS A 284 13.06 11.51 4.96
CA LYS A 284 12.43 12.01 3.72
C LYS A 284 11.70 10.95 2.88
N THR A 285 11.33 9.82 3.47
CA THR A 285 10.54 8.81 2.79
C THR A 285 9.24 8.52 3.50
N SER A 286 8.20 8.15 2.74
CA SER A 286 6.89 7.77 3.29
C SER A 286 6.20 6.71 2.42
N TYR A 287 5.05 6.23 2.90
CA TYR A 287 4.14 5.45 2.06
C TYR A 287 3.50 6.30 0.96
N ALA A 288 3.17 5.67 -0.17
CA ALA A 288 2.50 6.32 -1.29
C ALA A 288 1.14 6.94 -0.92
N CYS A 289 0.37 6.28 -0.05
CA CYS A 289 -0.91 6.83 0.41
C CYS A 289 -0.76 8.17 1.15
N MET A 290 0.31 8.31 1.94
CA MET A 290 0.64 9.58 2.59
C MET A 290 1.15 10.61 1.58
N ALA A 291 2.00 10.19 0.64
CA ALA A 291 2.51 11.05 -0.42
C ALA A 291 1.36 11.58 -1.31
N GLU A 292 0.32 10.80 -1.61
CA GLU A 292 -0.87 11.27 -2.35
C GLU A 292 -1.50 12.49 -1.66
N THR A 293 -1.65 12.44 -0.33
CA THR A 293 -2.21 13.56 0.42
C THR A 293 -1.35 14.82 0.31
N MET A 294 -0.01 14.66 0.36
CA MET A 294 0.93 15.77 0.20
C MET A 294 0.89 16.35 -1.21
N ILE A 295 0.84 15.48 -2.24
CA ILE A 295 0.76 15.88 -3.64
C ILE A 295 -0.51 16.69 -3.90
N LEU A 296 -1.67 16.21 -3.43
CA LEU A 296 -2.94 16.92 -3.58
C LEU A 296 -2.93 18.27 -2.86
N ALA A 297 -2.29 18.37 -1.70
CA ALA A 297 -2.12 19.63 -1.00
C ALA A 297 -1.22 20.61 -1.79
N LEU A 298 -0.06 20.16 -2.30
CA LEU A 298 0.84 20.98 -3.13
C LEU A 298 0.14 21.47 -4.41
N GLU A 299 -0.74 20.66 -5.00
CA GLU A 299 -1.57 21.03 -6.17
C GLU A 299 -2.77 21.91 -5.80
N LYS A 300 -3.02 22.17 -4.51
CA LYS A 300 -4.23 22.87 -4.01
C LYS A 300 -5.53 22.19 -4.46
N ARG A 301 -5.45 20.86 -4.66
CA ARG A 301 -6.56 20.06 -5.13
C ARG A 301 -7.37 19.53 -3.95
N TYR A 302 -8.24 20.36 -3.44
CA TYR A 302 -9.06 20.08 -2.25
C TYR A 302 -10.42 19.50 -2.66
N GLU A 303 -10.36 18.33 -3.29
CA GLU A 303 -11.52 17.52 -3.63
C GLU A 303 -11.35 16.08 -3.10
N ASN A 304 -12.44 15.37 -2.90
CA ASN A 304 -12.38 13.97 -2.52
C ASN A 304 -11.69 13.15 -3.60
N PHE A 305 -10.68 12.36 -3.20
CA PHE A 305 -9.84 11.63 -4.14
C PHE A 305 -9.67 10.17 -3.68
N SER A 306 -9.57 9.23 -4.62
CA SER A 306 -9.33 7.80 -4.35
C SER A 306 -10.31 7.13 -3.39
N LEU A 307 -11.53 7.67 -3.20
CA LEU A 307 -12.52 7.10 -2.29
C LEU A 307 -13.33 5.98 -2.93
N GLY A 308 -13.87 5.12 -2.07
CA GLY A 308 -14.75 4.03 -2.46
C GLY A 308 -14.01 2.77 -2.91
N ARG A 309 -14.79 1.71 -3.13
CA ARG A 309 -14.27 0.39 -3.52
C ARG A 309 -13.94 0.27 -5.00
N SER A 310 -14.47 1.16 -5.84
CA SER A 310 -14.16 1.23 -7.28
C SER A 310 -13.28 2.44 -7.55
N LEU A 311 -12.00 2.18 -7.76
CA LEU A 311 -11.02 3.23 -8.05
C LEU A 311 -11.07 3.62 -9.54
N ASP A 312 -11.16 4.91 -9.81
CA ASP A 312 -11.03 5.46 -11.16
C ASP A 312 -9.57 5.39 -11.62
N VAL A 313 -9.30 4.55 -12.61
CA VAL A 313 -7.94 4.34 -13.16
C VAL A 313 -7.34 5.64 -13.72
N SER A 314 -8.16 6.57 -14.22
CA SER A 314 -7.67 7.87 -14.73
C SER A 314 -7.02 8.71 -13.62
N LYS A 315 -7.44 8.54 -12.37
CA LYS A 315 -6.83 9.20 -11.22
C LYS A 315 -5.43 8.66 -10.90
N VAL A 316 -5.11 7.43 -11.30
CA VAL A 316 -3.77 6.83 -11.15
C VAL A 316 -2.77 7.56 -12.04
N ASP A 317 -3.12 7.82 -13.30
CA ASP A 317 -2.27 8.55 -14.22
C ASP A 317 -2.15 10.03 -13.79
N LEU A 318 -3.25 10.62 -13.37
CA LEU A 318 -3.29 12.02 -12.93
C LEU A 318 -2.38 12.26 -11.71
N ILE A 319 -2.48 11.43 -10.67
CA ILE A 319 -1.65 11.59 -9.47
C ILE A 319 -0.17 11.31 -9.77
N SER A 320 0.13 10.39 -10.71
CA SER A 320 1.49 10.12 -11.16
C SER A 320 2.12 11.34 -11.83
N GLN A 321 1.38 12.03 -12.69
CA GLN A 321 1.85 13.27 -13.34
C GLN A 321 2.10 14.38 -12.31
N MET A 322 1.21 14.55 -11.35
CA MET A 322 1.39 15.51 -10.26
C MET A 322 2.59 15.16 -9.39
N ALA A 323 2.81 13.87 -9.09
CA ALA A 323 3.96 13.38 -8.33
C ALA A 323 5.27 13.75 -9.01
N VAL A 324 5.39 13.47 -10.31
CA VAL A 324 6.58 13.83 -11.12
C VAL A 324 6.79 15.34 -11.13
N LYS A 325 5.74 16.13 -11.34
CA LYS A 325 5.80 17.60 -11.33
C LYS A 325 6.39 18.14 -10.02
N HIS A 326 6.01 17.54 -8.90
CA HIS A 326 6.48 17.97 -7.58
C HIS A 326 7.77 17.28 -7.10
N GLY A 327 8.36 16.37 -7.88
CA GLY A 327 9.63 15.72 -7.55
C GLY A 327 9.50 14.54 -6.58
N PHE A 328 8.31 13.95 -6.44
CA PHE A 328 8.14 12.66 -5.75
C PHE A 328 8.65 11.53 -6.63
N SER A 329 9.33 10.56 -6.04
CA SER A 329 9.88 9.42 -6.77
C SER A 329 9.91 8.16 -5.90
N LEU A 330 10.00 6.98 -6.51
CA LEU A 330 10.27 5.76 -5.76
C LEU A 330 11.59 5.87 -4.99
N ALA A 331 11.60 5.40 -3.74
CA ALA A 331 12.78 5.42 -2.86
C ALA A 331 13.68 4.19 -3.05
N GLY A 332 13.67 3.58 -4.23
CA GLY A 332 14.31 2.30 -4.53
C GLY A 332 13.53 1.12 -3.99
N PHE A 333 14.11 -0.08 -4.16
CA PHE A 333 13.49 -1.30 -3.67
C PHE A 333 13.84 -1.56 -2.21
N ARG A 334 12.82 -2.00 -1.49
CA ARG A 334 12.95 -2.40 -0.08
C ARG A 334 12.31 -3.76 0.10
N ASN A 335 12.81 -4.49 1.09
CA ASN A 335 12.29 -5.77 1.50
C ASN A 335 12.40 -5.89 3.03
N PHE A 336 11.30 -6.14 3.72
CA PHE A 336 11.24 -6.24 5.18
C PHE A 336 11.96 -5.08 5.88
N GLU A 337 11.61 -3.83 5.49
CA GLU A 337 12.13 -2.56 6.04
C GLU A 337 13.61 -2.26 5.69
N ARG A 338 14.26 -3.10 4.91
CA ARG A 338 15.65 -2.94 4.47
C ARG A 338 15.70 -2.58 2.98
N ALA A 339 16.58 -1.67 2.61
CA ALA A 339 16.88 -1.40 1.21
C ALA A 339 17.53 -2.63 0.54
N ILE A 340 17.17 -2.90 -0.70
CA ILE A 340 17.76 -3.94 -1.54
C ILE A 340 18.82 -3.28 -2.41
N THR A 341 20.05 -3.81 -2.40
CA THR A 341 21.14 -3.32 -3.21
C THR A 341 21.14 -3.92 -4.61
N GLN A 342 21.78 -3.26 -5.57
CA GLN A 342 21.95 -3.81 -6.93
C GLN A 342 22.63 -5.18 -6.90
N SER A 343 23.66 -5.35 -6.09
CA SER A 343 24.38 -6.63 -5.94
C SER A 343 23.45 -7.77 -5.45
N GLU A 344 22.48 -7.47 -4.58
CA GLU A 344 21.50 -8.47 -4.14
C GLU A 344 20.52 -8.82 -5.26
N ILE A 345 20.14 -7.86 -6.10
CA ILE A 345 19.30 -8.12 -7.28
C ILE A 345 20.05 -9.01 -8.28
N ASP A 346 21.32 -8.73 -8.53
CA ASP A 346 22.16 -9.51 -9.42
C ASP A 346 22.32 -10.96 -8.91
N GLN A 347 22.44 -11.15 -7.59
CA GLN A 347 22.46 -12.48 -6.97
C GLN A 347 21.13 -13.21 -7.16
N VAL A 348 19.99 -12.53 -6.97
CA VAL A 348 18.67 -13.12 -7.18
C VAL A 348 18.51 -13.58 -8.63
N MET A 349 18.95 -12.77 -9.60
CA MET A 349 18.94 -13.13 -11.01
C MET A 349 19.78 -14.39 -11.28
N HIS A 350 20.98 -14.45 -10.70
CA HIS A 350 21.88 -15.60 -10.89
C HIS A 350 21.23 -16.90 -10.38
N TYR A 351 20.74 -16.92 -9.14
CA TYR A 351 20.04 -18.08 -8.57
C TYR A 351 18.73 -18.43 -9.32
N ALA A 352 18.02 -17.42 -9.84
CA ALA A 352 16.82 -17.66 -10.63
C ALA A 352 17.13 -18.44 -11.92
N VAL A 353 18.21 -18.09 -12.62
CA VAL A 353 18.63 -18.79 -13.84
C VAL A 353 19.05 -20.23 -13.54
N GLU A 354 19.85 -20.45 -12.49
CA GLU A 354 20.29 -21.78 -12.07
C GLU A 354 19.09 -22.69 -11.72
N ASN A 355 18.16 -22.20 -10.89
CA ASN A 355 17.01 -22.98 -10.45
C ASN A 355 16.00 -23.23 -11.59
N LEU A 356 15.83 -22.29 -12.53
CA LEU A 356 15.00 -22.52 -13.72
C LEU A 356 15.56 -23.60 -14.63
N ALA A 357 16.88 -23.74 -14.72
CA ALA A 357 17.52 -24.80 -15.50
C ALA A 357 17.27 -26.17 -14.87
N ILE A 358 17.31 -26.28 -13.53
CA ILE A 358 17.03 -27.52 -12.79
C ILE A 358 15.56 -27.96 -12.94
N HIS A 359 14.61 -27.03 -12.95
CA HIS A 359 13.18 -27.34 -13.07
C HIS A 359 12.74 -27.72 -14.51
N ARG A 360 13.55 -27.47 -15.53
CA ARG A 360 13.26 -27.81 -16.93
C ARG A 360 13.89 -29.14 -17.39
N GLY A 361 14.77 -29.74 -16.60
CA GLY A 361 15.39 -31.06 -16.86
C GLY A 361 14.68 -32.15 -16.08
#